data_44df12ef8c92e3406eeaa1d940091377
#
_entry.id   44df12ef8c92e3406eeaa1d940091377
#
_cell.length_a   1.000
_cell.length_b   1.000
_cell.length_c   1.000
_cell.angle_alpha   90.00
_cell.angle_beta   90.00
_cell.angle_gamma   90.00
#
_symmetry.space_group_name_H-M   'P 1'
#
loop_
_entity.id
_entity.type
_entity.pdbx_description
1 polymer ?
#
loop_
_entity_poly.entity_id
_entity_poly.type
_entity_poly.pdbx_seq_one_letter_code
_entity_poly.pdbx_strand_id
1 'polypeptide(L)' 'MSTTDTHSTLWVAYGTGGVVGSIRKSRDGYTVTMAGAEETAGTYPTMDVAKNALHARMRPGSAWPTFEEH' A
#
# COMPACT_ATOMS: atom_id res chain seq x y z
N MET A 1 -19.15 -7.41 -16.96
CA MET A 1 -18.85 -7.29 -16.50
C MET A 1 -17.87 -7.21 -15.94
N SER A 2 -17.65 -6.83 -15.46
CA SER A 2 -16.72 -6.56 -15.01
C SER A 2 -16.02 -7.25 -14.22
N THR A 3 -15.48 -8.02 -14.47
CA THR A 3 -14.75 -8.88 -13.68
C THR A 3 -13.33 -8.56 -13.66
N THR A 4 -12.97 -7.47 -14.20
CA THR A 4 -11.58 -7.14 -14.21
C THR A 4 -10.99 -6.97 -12.86
N ASP A 5 -11.80 -6.63 -11.89
CA ASP A 5 -11.26 -6.39 -10.58
C ASP A 5 -10.79 -7.63 -9.87
N THR A 6 -11.16 -8.77 -10.39
CA THR A 6 -10.77 -10.00 -9.73
C THR A 6 -9.27 -10.21 -9.74
N HIS A 7 -8.56 -9.50 -10.59
CA HIS A 7 -7.12 -9.67 -10.69
C HIS A 7 -6.33 -8.63 -9.91
N SER A 8 -7.04 -7.73 -9.27
CA SER A 8 -6.35 -6.74 -8.43
C SER A 8 -5.96 -7.40 -7.12
N THR A 9 -4.74 -7.18 -6.69
CA THR A 9 -4.28 -7.67 -5.41
C THR A 9 -4.09 -6.49 -4.49
N LEU A 10 -4.53 -6.65 -3.25
CA LEU A 10 -4.44 -5.60 -2.26
C LEU A 10 -3.65 -6.12 -1.06
N TRP A 11 -2.67 -5.34 -0.62
CA TRP A 11 -1.94 -5.62 0.61
C TRP A 11 -2.25 -4.51 1.59
N VAL A 12 -2.61 -4.89 2.81
CA VAL A 12 -2.86 -3.92 3.87
C VAL A 12 -1.65 -3.90 4.78
N ALA A 13 -1.16 -2.71 5.08
CA ALA A 13 0.01 -2.53 5.93
C ALA A 13 -0.45 -2.28 7.35
N TYR A 14 0.06 -3.09 8.28
CA TYR A 14 -0.29 -2.99 9.69
C TYR A 14 0.93 -2.55 10.49
N GLY A 15 0.77 -1.51 11.26
CA GLY A 15 1.80 -1.05 12.17
C GLY A 15 1.39 -1.30 13.61
N THR A 16 2.13 -0.73 14.54
CA THR A 16 1.89 -0.92 15.97
C THR A 16 0.50 -0.48 16.38
N GLY A 17 0.02 0.59 15.80
CA GLY A 17 -1.29 1.15 16.16
C GLY A 17 -2.42 0.72 15.27
N GLY A 18 -2.20 -0.20 14.34
CA GLY A 18 -3.25 -0.65 13.44
C GLY A 18 -2.87 -0.42 11.99
N VAL A 19 -3.88 -0.26 11.13
CA VAL A 19 -3.66 -0.09 9.71
C VAL A 19 -2.99 1.25 9.44
N VAL A 20 -1.88 1.21 8.70
CA VAL A 20 -1.17 2.44 8.34
C VAL A 20 -1.35 2.80 6.87
N GLY A 21 -1.75 1.86 6.04
CA GLY A 21 -1.98 2.13 4.64
C GLY A 21 -2.24 0.87 3.87
N SER A 22 -2.23 0.99 2.55
CA SER A 22 -2.43 -0.18 1.69
C SER A 22 -1.69 0.01 0.39
N ILE A 23 -1.44 -1.11 -0.29
CA ILE A 23 -0.81 -1.11 -1.60
C ILE A 23 -1.68 -1.97 -2.50
N ARG A 24 -2.12 -1.41 -3.62
CA ARG A 24 -2.93 -2.13 -4.59
C ARG A 24 -2.16 -2.33 -5.87
N LYS A 25 -2.09 -3.56 -6.32
CA LYS A 25 -1.45 -3.84 -7.60
C LYS A 25 -2.46 -3.67 -8.72
N SER A 26 -2.05 -2.98 -9.77
CA SER A 26 -2.88 -2.78 -10.95
C SER A 26 -1.96 -2.80 -12.16
N ARG A 27 -2.54 -2.51 -13.32
CA ARG A 27 -1.74 -2.46 -14.55
C ARG A 27 -0.64 -1.43 -14.46
N ASP A 28 -0.91 -0.34 -13.78
CA ASP A 28 0.03 0.77 -13.72
C ASP A 28 1.14 0.54 -12.72
N GLY A 29 1.04 -0.49 -11.91
CA GLY A 29 2.03 -0.77 -10.91
C GLY A 29 1.41 -0.93 -9.54
N TYR A 30 2.09 -0.46 -8.52
CA TYR A 30 1.68 -0.63 -7.14
C TYR A 30 1.32 0.72 -6.55
N THR A 31 0.05 0.92 -6.27
CA THR A 31 -0.46 2.20 -5.78
C THR A 31 -0.53 2.19 -4.27
N VAL A 32 0.12 3.17 -3.65
CA VAL A 32 0.16 3.29 -2.20
C VAL A 32 -0.87 4.30 -1.74
N THR A 33 -1.67 3.92 -0.74
CA THR A 33 -2.62 4.83 -0.12
C THR A 33 -2.43 4.76 1.38
N MET A 34 -2.24 5.90 2.02
CA MET A 34 -2.05 5.94 3.46
C MET A 34 -3.41 5.96 4.15
N ALA A 35 -3.48 5.33 5.32
CA ALA A 35 -4.73 5.30 6.09
C ALA A 35 -5.15 6.73 6.43
N GLY A 36 -6.43 7.01 6.21
CA GLY A 36 -6.96 8.33 6.49
C GLY A 36 -6.74 9.36 5.41
N ALA A 37 -5.97 9.02 4.39
CA ALA A 37 -5.72 9.96 3.30
C ALA A 37 -6.80 9.83 2.24
N GLU A 38 -7.15 10.94 1.63
CA GLU A 38 -8.16 10.93 0.58
C GLU A 38 -7.55 10.64 -0.78
N GLU A 39 -6.25 10.85 -0.91
CA GLU A 39 -5.57 10.66 -2.18
C GLU A 39 -4.48 9.63 -2.03
N THR A 40 -4.11 9.01 -3.14
CA THR A 40 -3.02 8.05 -3.11
C THR A 40 -1.69 8.77 -2.92
N ALA A 41 -0.74 8.05 -2.33
CA ALA A 41 0.60 8.59 -2.14
C ALA A 41 1.42 8.50 -3.42
N GLY A 42 1.05 7.58 -4.31
CA GLY A 42 1.75 7.43 -5.58
C GLY A 42 1.65 6.00 -6.09
N THR A 43 2.08 5.81 -7.32
CA THR A 43 2.11 4.50 -7.96
C THR A 43 3.55 4.19 -8.34
N TYR A 44 3.99 2.98 -8.01
CA TYR A 44 5.39 2.60 -8.12
C TYR A 44 5.54 1.34 -8.96
N PRO A 45 6.69 1.16 -9.62
CA PRO A 45 6.84 0.03 -10.56
C PRO A 45 7.01 -1.32 -9.89
N THR A 46 7.47 -1.37 -8.65
CA THR A 46 7.67 -2.65 -7.97
C THR A 46 7.11 -2.60 -6.57
N MET A 47 6.85 -3.79 -6.02
CA MET A 47 6.35 -3.88 -4.65
C MET A 47 7.38 -3.38 -3.65
N ASP A 48 8.66 -3.65 -3.89
CA ASP A 48 9.70 -3.20 -2.98
C ASP A 48 9.74 -1.68 -2.89
N VAL A 49 9.64 -1.02 -4.04
CA VAL A 49 9.63 0.44 -4.06
C VAL A 49 8.39 0.97 -3.36
N ALA A 50 7.24 0.32 -3.61
CA ALA A 50 5.99 0.75 -2.98
C ALA A 50 6.05 0.60 -1.46
N LYS A 51 6.60 -0.52 -0.98
CA LYS A 51 6.74 -0.72 0.46
C LYS A 51 7.64 0.34 1.09
N ASN A 52 8.74 0.65 0.42
CA ASN A 52 9.64 1.68 0.91
C ASN A 52 8.96 3.04 0.93
N ALA A 53 8.18 3.33 -0.10
CA ALA A 53 7.47 4.61 -0.17
C ALA A 53 6.44 4.72 0.94
N LEU A 54 5.73 3.63 1.23
CA LEU A 54 4.75 3.62 2.31
C LEU A 54 5.44 3.85 3.65
N HIS A 55 6.54 3.13 3.89
CA HIS A 55 7.26 3.29 5.14
C HIS A 55 7.81 4.69 5.29
N ALA A 56 8.26 5.31 4.19
CA ALA A 56 8.81 6.64 4.24
C ALA A 56 7.77 7.70 4.63
N ARG A 57 6.49 7.38 4.44
CA ARG A 57 5.43 8.31 4.81
C ARG A 57 4.95 8.08 6.24
N MET A 58 5.46 7.05 6.91
CA MET A 58 5.15 6.83 8.29
C MET A 58 5.97 7.78 9.15
N ARG A 59 5.61 7.86 10.43
CA ARG A 59 6.36 8.70 11.36
C ARG A 59 7.82 8.28 11.38
N PRO A 60 8.75 9.22 11.40
CA PRO A 60 10.18 8.87 11.47
C PRO A 60 10.47 7.96 12.65
N GLY A 61 11.26 6.94 12.41
CA GLY A 61 11.61 5.99 13.46
C GLY A 61 10.61 4.86 13.62
N SER A 62 9.55 4.84 12.82
CA SER A 62 8.57 3.77 12.90
C SER A 62 9.16 2.45 12.47
N ALA A 63 8.71 1.37 13.09
CA ALA A 63 9.11 0.04 12.70
C ALA A 63 8.52 -0.26 11.32
N TRP A 64 9.13 -1.21 10.63
CA TRP A 64 8.64 -1.64 9.32
C TRP A 64 7.26 -2.29 9.51
N PRO A 65 6.26 -1.89 8.73
CA PRO A 65 4.93 -2.47 8.89
C PRO A 65 4.86 -3.89 8.35
N THR A 66 3.82 -4.61 8.77
CA THR A 66 3.54 -5.94 8.26
C THR A 66 2.54 -5.82 7.14
N PHE A 67 2.83 -6.44 6.00
CA PHE A 67 1.94 -6.40 4.85
C PHE A 67 1.20 -7.72 4.73
N GLU A 68 -0.12 -7.66 4.66
CA GLU A 68 -0.94 -8.85 4.51
C GLU A 68 -1.77 -8.72 3.25
N GLU A 69 -1.75 -9.77 2.45
CA GLU A 69 -2.50 -9.79 1.20
C GLU A 69 -3.97 -10.09 1.48
N HIS A 70 -4.81 -9.37 0.78
CA HIS A 70 -6.27 -9.56 0.89
C HIS A 70 -6.89 -9.94 -0.43
#